data_3fc21f39e320e7c2137d5b81998fa9b9
#
_entry.id   3fc21f39e320e7c2137d5b81998fa9b9
#
_cell.length_a   1.000
_cell.length_b   1.000
_cell.length_c   1.000
_cell.angle_alpha   90.00
_cell.angle_beta   90.00
_cell.angle_gamma   90.00
#
_symmetry.space_group_name_H-M   'P 1'
#
loop_
_entity.id
_entity.type
_entity.pdbx_description
1 polymer ?
#
loop_
_entity_poly.entity_id
_entity_poly.type
_entity_poly.pdbx_seq_one_letter_code
_entity_poly.pdbx_strand_id
1 'polypeptide(L)'
;MLEATNLTLHYGTSQILHGIDIAARPGSVTCVMGNNGVGKTSLMNLLAGRHPRSGGDIAFDGKPLGRITAQQMARLGVGYVPQGRAIFPMLTVRENLETGFACLPRGDRRIPDAIFDSFPVLAEM
;
A
#
# COMPACT_ATOMS: atom_id res chain seq x y z
N MET A 1 -0.91 -12.56 4.21
CA MET A 1 0.40 -12.59 3.54
C MET A 1 0.28 -11.99 2.15
N LEU A 2 1.19 -11.12 1.79
CA LEU A 2 1.28 -10.57 0.44
C LEU A 2 2.46 -11.21 -0.26
N GLU A 3 2.22 -11.84 -1.38
CA GLU A 3 3.24 -12.50 -2.18
C GLU A 3 3.25 -11.95 -3.60
N ALA A 4 4.44 -11.80 -4.14
CA ALA A 4 4.60 -11.44 -5.54
C ALA A 4 5.70 -12.33 -6.14
N THR A 5 5.46 -12.78 -7.36
CA THR A 5 6.35 -13.70 -8.06
C THR A 5 6.65 -13.16 -9.44
N ASN A 6 7.94 -13.09 -9.75
CA ASN A 6 8.45 -12.70 -11.07
C ASN A 6 7.85 -11.37 -11.58
N LEU A 7 7.75 -10.37 -10.70
CA LEU A 7 7.20 -9.07 -11.07
C LEU A 7 8.09 -8.37 -12.09
N THR A 8 7.48 -7.92 -13.16
CA THR A 8 8.13 -7.07 -14.15
C THR A 8 7.35 -5.78 -14.34
N LEU A 9 8.07 -4.71 -14.60
CA LEU A 9 7.50 -3.40 -14.82
C LEU A 9 8.29 -2.68 -15.91
N HIS A 10 7.57 -2.10 -16.85
CA HIS A 10 8.14 -1.28 -17.92
C HIS A 10 7.52 0.11 -17.89
N TYR A 11 8.34 1.12 -18.15
CA TYR A 11 7.89 2.47 -18.49
C TYR A 11 8.32 2.73 -19.94
N GLY A 12 7.37 2.63 -20.88
CA GLY A 12 7.68 2.67 -22.29
C GLY A 12 8.60 1.51 -22.68
N THR A 13 9.79 1.80 -23.21
CA THR A 13 10.82 0.81 -23.59
C THR A 13 11.75 0.45 -22.44
N SER A 14 11.72 1.17 -21.33
CA SER A 14 12.60 0.94 -20.18
C SER A 14 12.01 -0.07 -19.22
N GLN A 15 12.74 -1.13 -18.95
CA GLN A 15 12.34 -2.10 -17.93
C GLN A 15 12.92 -1.68 -16.57
N ILE A 16 12.04 -1.50 -15.60
CA ILE A 16 12.37 -1.04 -14.25
C ILE A 16 12.50 -2.22 -13.29
N LEU A 17 11.59 -3.19 -13.36
CA LEU A 17 11.63 -4.40 -12.54
C LEU A 17 11.86 -5.62 -13.42
N HIS A 18 12.81 -6.45 -13.02
CA HIS A 18 13.34 -7.57 -13.80
C HIS A 18 13.08 -8.91 -13.12
N GLY A 19 11.82 -9.22 -12.83
CA GLY A 19 11.46 -10.49 -12.22
C GLY A 19 11.72 -10.51 -10.71
N ILE A 20 11.02 -9.66 -9.97
CA ILE A 20 11.17 -9.54 -8.52
C ILE A 20 10.22 -10.51 -7.82
N ASP A 21 10.76 -11.27 -6.86
CA ASP A 21 9.98 -12.08 -5.94
C ASP A 21 10.01 -11.45 -4.56
N ILE A 22 8.85 -11.38 -3.89
CA ILE A 22 8.73 -10.85 -2.54
C ILE A 22 7.62 -11.56 -1.79
N ALA A 23 7.82 -11.78 -0.50
CA ALA A 23 6.82 -12.32 0.39
C ALA A 23 6.83 -11.52 1.70
N ALA A 24 5.71 -10.90 2.01
CA ALA A 24 5.51 -10.19 3.27
C ALA A 24 4.58 -11.02 4.16
N ARG A 25 5.13 -11.58 5.23
CA ARG A 25 4.41 -12.47 6.14
C ARG A 25 3.61 -11.69 7.18
N PRO A 26 2.47 -12.24 7.62
CA PRO A 26 1.71 -11.62 8.72
C PRO A 26 2.55 -11.45 9.98
N GLY A 27 2.31 -10.36 10.71
CA GLY A 27 3.00 -10.09 11.97
C GLY A 27 4.48 -9.76 11.84
N SER A 28 4.96 -9.45 10.63
CA SER A 28 6.37 -9.17 10.39
C SER A 28 6.55 -7.86 9.61
N VAL A 29 7.77 -7.36 9.61
CA VAL A 29 8.18 -6.22 8.78
C VAL A 29 9.16 -6.72 7.73
N THR A 30 8.85 -6.47 6.47
CA THR A 30 9.73 -6.81 5.34
C THR A 30 10.33 -5.52 4.79
N CYS A 31 11.65 -5.45 4.74
CA CYS A 31 12.36 -4.27 4.24
C CYS A 31 12.85 -4.49 2.82
N VAL A 32 12.59 -3.50 1.95
CA VAL A 32 13.14 -3.46 0.60
C VAL A 32 14.28 -2.47 0.58
N MET A 33 15.48 -2.96 0.35
CA MET A 33 16.70 -2.15 0.37
C MET A 33 17.36 -2.11 -1.01
N GLY A 34 18.07 -1.03 -1.27
CA GLY A 34 18.82 -0.84 -2.51
C GLY A 34 19.18 0.64 -2.68
N ASN A 35 20.01 0.90 -3.67
CA ASN A 35 20.39 2.27 -4.02
C ASN A 35 19.22 3.03 -4.62
N ASN A 36 19.30 4.37 -4.63
CA ASN A 36 18.29 5.20 -5.29
C ASN A 36 18.26 4.89 -6.79
N GLY A 37 17.07 4.89 -7.36
CA GLY A 37 16.88 4.64 -8.80
C GLY A 37 16.86 3.18 -9.24
N VAL A 38 16.87 2.21 -8.30
CA VAL A 38 16.81 0.78 -8.64
C VAL A 38 15.38 0.20 -8.66
N GLY A 39 14.36 1.05 -8.51
CA GLY A 39 12.97 0.62 -8.64
C GLY A 39 12.22 0.35 -7.34
N LYS A 40 12.76 0.71 -6.17
CA LYS A 40 12.07 0.50 -4.88
C LYS A 40 10.70 1.18 -4.82
N THR A 41 10.64 2.45 -5.20
CA THR A 41 9.38 3.21 -5.23
C THR A 41 8.41 2.61 -6.26
N SER A 42 8.91 2.18 -7.40
CA SER A 42 8.11 1.53 -8.44
C SER A 42 7.54 0.21 -7.95
N LEU A 43 8.30 -0.58 -7.19
CA LEU A 43 7.83 -1.80 -6.57
C LEU A 43 6.69 -1.52 -5.57
N MET A 44 6.86 -0.53 -4.71
CA MET A 44 5.83 -0.14 -3.75
C MET A 44 4.54 0.33 -4.45
N ASN A 45 4.67 1.15 -5.48
CA ASN A 45 3.51 1.59 -6.28
C ASN A 45 2.78 0.42 -6.93
N LEU A 46 3.52 -0.54 -7.42
CA LEU A 46 2.96 -1.73 -8.06
C LEU A 46 2.21 -2.60 -7.05
N LEU A 47 2.82 -2.85 -5.88
CA LEU A 47 2.20 -3.64 -4.81
C LEU A 47 0.94 -2.95 -4.23
N ALA A 48 0.91 -1.64 -4.23
CA ALA A 48 -0.27 -0.87 -3.78
C ALA A 48 -1.35 -0.72 -4.86
N GLY A 49 -1.14 -1.26 -6.05
CA GLY A 49 -2.10 -1.16 -7.15
C GLY A 49 -2.13 0.21 -7.84
N ARG A 50 -1.14 1.05 -7.57
CA ARG A 50 -1.06 2.41 -8.16
C ARG A 50 -0.50 2.42 -9.58
N HIS A 51 0.14 1.34 -9.97
CA HIS A 51 0.66 1.16 -11.33
C HIS A 51 0.45 -0.29 -11.75
N PRO A 52 -0.03 -0.56 -12.99
CA PRO A 52 -0.18 -1.92 -13.47
C PRO A 52 1.18 -2.57 -13.70
N ARG A 53 1.31 -3.83 -13.31
CA ARG A 53 2.49 -4.62 -13.62
C ARG A 53 2.51 -5.02 -15.10
N SER A 54 3.70 -5.19 -15.66
CA SER A 54 3.87 -5.70 -17.01
C SER A 54 3.78 -7.22 -17.07
N GLY A 55 4.18 -7.90 -15.99
CA GLY A 55 4.12 -9.35 -15.87
C GLY A 55 4.32 -9.79 -14.42
N GLY A 56 4.24 -11.09 -14.20
CA GLY A 56 4.31 -11.69 -12.89
C GLY A 56 2.96 -11.77 -12.20
N ASP A 57 2.96 -12.30 -10.98
CA ASP A 57 1.76 -12.55 -10.21
C ASP A 57 1.85 -11.94 -8.83
N ILE A 58 0.70 -11.47 -8.32
CA ILE A 58 0.54 -10.99 -6.94
C ILE A 58 -0.61 -11.77 -6.31
N ALA A 59 -0.40 -12.26 -5.09
CA ALA A 59 -1.42 -12.93 -4.30
C ALA A 59 -1.52 -12.29 -2.92
N PHE A 60 -2.74 -12.14 -2.42
CA PHE A 60 -3.02 -11.64 -1.08
C PHE A 60 -3.83 -12.69 -0.32
N ASP A 61 -3.28 -13.14 0.81
CA ASP A 61 -3.84 -14.24 1.62
C ASP A 61 -4.16 -15.49 0.78
N GLY A 62 -3.22 -15.86 -0.10
CA GLY A 62 -3.35 -17.03 -0.97
C GLY A 62 -4.27 -16.83 -2.18
N LYS A 63 -4.90 -15.67 -2.31
CA LYS A 63 -5.83 -15.38 -3.40
C LYS A 63 -5.12 -14.60 -4.50
N PRO A 64 -5.01 -15.14 -5.71
CA PRO A 64 -4.41 -14.41 -6.83
C PRO A 64 -5.17 -13.13 -7.13
N LEU A 65 -4.42 -12.04 -7.33
CA LEU A 65 -4.96 -10.77 -7.74
C LEU A 65 -4.67 -10.56 -9.22
N GLY A 66 -5.71 -10.37 -10.02
CA GLY A 66 -5.55 -10.00 -11.41
C GLY A 66 -5.16 -8.52 -11.56
N ARG A 67 -5.71 -7.84 -12.55
CA ARG A 67 -5.60 -6.39 -12.62
C ARG A 67 -6.41 -5.79 -11.48
N ILE A 68 -5.71 -5.15 -10.54
CA ILE A 68 -6.35 -4.59 -9.36
C ILE A 68 -5.99 -3.11 -9.26
N THR A 69 -6.97 -2.28 -8.94
CA THR A 69 -6.78 -0.85 -8.76
C THR A 69 -6.32 -0.54 -7.33
N ALA A 70 -5.76 0.65 -7.12
CA ALA A 70 -5.39 1.12 -5.79
C ALA A 70 -6.61 1.14 -4.84
N GLN A 71 -7.78 1.49 -5.34
CA GLN A 71 -9.01 1.48 -4.56
C GLN A 71 -9.39 0.06 -4.11
N GLN A 72 -9.25 -0.92 -4.99
CA GLN A 72 -9.52 -2.32 -4.67
C GLN A 72 -8.51 -2.86 -3.64
N MET A 73 -7.23 -2.49 -3.77
CA MET A 73 -6.20 -2.84 -2.78
C MET A 73 -6.53 -2.24 -1.40
N ALA A 74 -6.95 -0.99 -1.37
CA ALA A 74 -7.35 -0.34 -0.12
C ALA A 74 -8.53 -1.07 0.54
N ARG A 75 -9.49 -1.54 -0.23
CA ARG A 75 -10.62 -2.32 0.26
C ARG A 75 -10.24 -3.68 0.83
N LEU A 76 -9.14 -4.26 0.34
CA LEU A 76 -8.57 -5.48 0.91
C LEU A 76 -7.83 -5.25 2.22
N GLY A 77 -7.60 -4.00 2.61
CA GLY A 77 -6.89 -3.63 3.82
C GLY A 77 -5.41 -3.28 3.60
N VAL A 78 -4.99 -3.09 2.36
CA VAL A 78 -3.62 -2.68 2.04
C VAL A 78 -3.53 -1.16 2.12
N GLY A 79 -2.82 -0.66 3.12
CA GLY A 79 -2.50 0.75 3.26
C GLY A 79 -1.22 1.11 2.52
N TYR A 80 -1.16 2.33 2.00
CA TYR A 80 0.01 2.85 1.30
C TYR A 80 0.39 4.23 1.82
N VAL A 81 1.63 4.36 2.25
CA VAL A 81 2.21 5.64 2.66
C VAL A 81 3.26 6.03 1.64
N PRO A 82 2.97 7.01 0.76
CA PRO A 82 3.93 7.42 -0.27
C PRO A 82 5.08 8.22 0.31
N GLN A 83 6.11 8.41 -0.49
CA GLN A 83 7.20 9.32 -0.16
C GLN A 83 6.64 10.74 0.02
N GLY A 84 7.09 11.44 1.04
CA GLY A 84 6.56 12.73 1.41
C GLY A 84 5.41 12.59 2.42
N ARG A 85 4.67 13.65 2.65
CA ARG A 85 3.64 13.68 3.69
C ARG A 85 2.24 13.35 3.19
N ALA A 86 1.98 13.39 1.93
CA ALA A 86 0.75 13.01 1.21
C ALA A 86 -0.56 13.04 2.01
N ILE A 87 -0.71 13.99 2.92
CA ILE A 87 -1.97 14.25 3.62
C ILE A 87 -2.89 15.07 2.71
N PHE A 88 -4.17 15.09 3.03
CA PHE A 88 -5.15 15.95 2.35
C PHE A 88 -5.24 17.28 3.09
N PRO A 89 -4.56 18.35 2.61
CA PRO A 89 -4.46 19.60 3.37
C PRO A 89 -5.80 20.36 3.49
N MET A 90 -6.76 20.05 2.62
CA MET A 90 -8.09 20.65 2.65
C MET A 90 -9.04 19.93 3.61
N LEU A 91 -8.66 18.77 4.14
CA LEU A 91 -9.43 18.01 5.10
C LEU A 91 -8.92 18.25 6.51
N THR A 92 -9.81 18.09 7.49
CA THR A 92 -9.43 18.12 8.91
C THR A 92 -8.56 16.91 9.26
N VAL A 93 -7.93 16.92 10.44
CA VAL A 93 -7.18 15.76 10.95
C VAL A 93 -8.08 14.53 11.05
N ARG A 94 -9.29 14.68 11.59
CA ARG A 94 -10.26 13.61 11.70
C ARG A 94 -10.64 13.05 10.33
N GLU A 95 -10.95 13.90 9.37
CA GLU A 95 -11.29 13.48 8.00
C GLU A 95 -10.13 12.75 7.32
N ASN A 96 -8.88 13.19 7.55
CA ASN A 96 -7.69 12.47 7.06
C ASN A 96 -7.63 11.05 7.65
N LEU A 97 -7.87 10.89 8.95
CA LEU A 97 -7.91 9.57 9.60
C LEU A 97 -9.04 8.69 9.04
N GLU A 98 -10.17 9.28 8.75
CA GLU A 98 -11.34 8.59 8.21
C GLU A 98 -11.12 8.07 6.78
N THR A 99 -10.15 8.57 6.05
CA THR A 99 -9.79 8.02 4.73
C THR A 99 -9.37 6.54 4.80
N GLY A 100 -8.95 6.06 5.98
CA GLY A 100 -8.62 4.66 6.22
C GLY A 100 -9.82 3.71 6.34
N PHE A 101 -11.06 4.22 6.29
CA PHE A 101 -12.26 3.40 6.49
C PHE A 101 -12.65 2.53 5.29
N ALA A 102 -11.96 2.66 4.15
CA ALA A 102 -12.33 1.98 2.92
C ALA A 102 -12.39 0.45 3.05
N CYS A 103 -11.57 -0.14 3.91
CA CYS A 103 -11.53 -1.59 4.15
C CYS A 103 -12.50 -2.06 5.23
N LEU A 104 -13.20 -1.13 5.91
CA LEU A 104 -14.08 -1.46 7.02
C LEU A 104 -15.54 -1.50 6.60
N PRO A 105 -16.36 -2.44 7.16
CA PRO A 105 -17.80 -2.40 7.04
C PRO A 105 -18.35 -1.08 7.61
N ARG A 106 -19.47 -0.62 7.09
CA ARG A 106 -20.07 0.65 7.53
C ARG A 106 -20.32 0.73 9.03
N GLY A 107 -20.70 -0.40 9.66
CA GLY A 107 -20.94 -0.46 11.10
C GLY A 107 -19.71 -0.37 11.99
N ASP A 108 -18.52 -0.62 11.41
CA ASP A 108 -17.26 -0.64 12.14
C ASP A 108 -16.38 0.57 11.84
N ARG A 109 -16.92 1.57 11.14
CA ARG A 109 -16.17 2.76 10.72
C ARG A 109 -16.02 3.74 11.88
N ARG A 110 -15.00 3.52 12.67
CA ARG A 110 -14.59 4.42 13.75
C ARG A 110 -13.07 4.50 13.78
N ILE A 111 -12.54 5.62 14.29
CA ILE A 111 -11.11 5.77 14.51
C ILE A 111 -10.76 4.97 15.77
N PRO A 112 -9.85 3.97 15.69
CA PRO A 112 -9.47 3.19 16.87
C PRO A 112 -8.86 4.07 17.96
N ASP A 113 -9.20 3.80 19.22
CA ASP A 113 -8.65 4.53 20.36
C ASP A 113 -7.13 4.46 20.43
N ALA A 114 -6.55 3.35 19.97
CA ALA A 114 -5.10 3.16 19.90
C ALA A 114 -4.38 4.25 19.10
N ILE A 115 -5.04 4.86 18.12
CA ILE A 115 -4.47 5.97 17.35
C ILE A 115 -4.24 7.17 18.26
N PHE A 116 -5.24 7.53 19.07
CA PHE A 116 -5.13 8.66 19.99
C PHE A 116 -4.26 8.35 21.21
N ASP A 117 -4.17 7.07 21.60
CA ASP A 117 -3.26 6.63 22.66
C ASP A 117 -1.79 6.77 22.21
N SER A 118 -1.50 6.42 20.96
CA SER A 118 -0.17 6.54 20.39
C SER A 118 0.20 7.98 20.02
N PHE A 119 -0.80 8.76 19.59
CA PHE A 119 -0.61 10.14 19.14
C PHE A 119 -1.66 11.06 19.79
N PRO A 120 -1.53 11.37 21.09
CA PRO A 120 -2.54 12.14 21.82
C PRO A 120 -2.85 13.51 21.21
N VAL A 121 -1.85 14.15 20.57
CA VAL A 121 -2.03 15.45 19.94
C VAL A 121 -3.10 15.45 18.84
N LEU A 122 -3.35 14.32 18.21
CA LEU A 122 -4.36 14.21 17.15
C LEU A 122 -5.79 14.40 17.68
N ALA A 123 -6.04 14.09 18.95
CA ALA A 123 -7.33 14.31 19.56
C ALA A 123 -7.61 15.80 19.87
N GLU A 124 -6.55 16.59 19.95
CA GLU A 124 -6.60 18.03 20.30
C GLU A 124 -6.68 18.92 19.05
N MET A 125 -6.50 18.35 17.88
CA MET A 125 -6.47 19.09 16.61
C MET A 125 -7.83 19.11 15.92
#